data_6daa0fd0fc44c38e84311cea01cedcb1
#
_entry.id   6daa0fd0fc44c38e84311cea01cedcb1
#
_cell.length_a   1.000
_cell.length_b   1.000
_cell.length_c   1.000
_cell.angle_alpha   90.00
_cell.angle_beta   90.00
_cell.angle_gamma   90.00
#
_symmetry.space_group_name_H-M   'P 1'
#
loop_
_entity.id
_entity.type
_entity.pdbx_description
1 polymer ?
#
loop_
_entity_poly.entity_id
_entity_poly.type
_entity_poly.pdbx_seq_one_letter_code
_entity_poly.pdbx_strand_id
1 'polypeptide(L)'
;MTAVFKKVWNLITSILVALVVLLAIALVGVRLIGLRTYVVLSGSMEPAYPTGSLIYVKEVDVHQLKEKDVITFMIDEDTIATHRIIEVLVDEEDSSVVRFRTQGDANDSPDGSLVHYKLDNKNQAPIGAGYEKFKQFVQQA
;
A
#
# COMPACT_ATOMS: atom_id res chain seq x y z
N MET A 1 24.52 46.57 -5.94
CA MET A 1 24.27 45.25 -6.56
C MET A 1 24.02 45.46 -8.05
N THR A 2 24.84 44.85 -8.92
CA THR A 2 24.74 45.02 -10.37
C THR A 2 23.44 44.39 -10.91
N ALA A 3 22.90 44.98 -12.00
CA ALA A 3 21.67 44.48 -12.63
C ALA A 3 21.77 43.01 -13.05
N VAL A 4 22.95 42.53 -13.37
CA VAL A 4 23.25 41.15 -13.70
C VAL A 4 23.06 40.24 -12.49
N PHE A 5 23.54 40.64 -11.31
CA PHE A 5 23.35 39.85 -10.08
C PHE A 5 21.87 39.66 -9.74
N LYS A 6 21.05 40.71 -9.86
CA LYS A 6 19.60 40.61 -9.63
C LYS A 6 18.93 39.67 -10.63
N LYS A 7 19.31 39.68 -11.91
CA LYS A 7 18.75 38.76 -12.92
C LYS A 7 19.10 37.30 -12.62
N VAL A 8 20.36 37.04 -12.29
CA VAL A 8 20.82 35.69 -11.93
C VAL A 8 20.11 35.20 -10.66
N TRP A 9 20.03 36.05 -9.64
CA TRP A 9 19.35 35.73 -8.41
C TRP A 9 17.86 35.41 -8.64
N ASN A 10 17.15 36.22 -9.42
CA ASN A 10 15.74 35.96 -9.74
C ASN A 10 15.56 34.68 -10.57
N LEU A 11 16.47 34.37 -11.48
CA LEU A 11 16.44 33.14 -12.25
C LEU A 11 16.59 31.90 -11.34
N ILE A 12 17.59 31.91 -10.45
CA ILE A 12 17.84 30.80 -9.52
C ILE A 12 16.65 30.63 -8.59
N THR A 13 16.12 31.70 -8.01
CA THR A 13 14.95 31.61 -7.13
C THR A 13 13.69 31.11 -7.85
N SER A 14 13.48 31.54 -9.11
CA SER A 14 12.35 31.08 -9.92
C SER A 14 12.45 29.57 -10.22
N ILE A 15 13.66 29.08 -10.56
CA ILE A 15 13.89 27.64 -10.77
C ILE A 15 13.65 26.85 -9.48
N LEU A 16 14.17 27.34 -8.35
CA LEU A 16 13.98 26.69 -7.06
C LEU A 16 12.49 26.59 -6.68
N VAL A 17 11.75 27.70 -6.84
CA VAL A 17 10.30 27.72 -6.57
C VAL A 17 9.57 26.74 -7.50
N ALA A 18 9.89 26.74 -8.79
CA ALA A 18 9.30 25.81 -9.75
C ALA A 18 9.54 24.34 -9.35
N LEU A 19 10.76 23.99 -8.93
CA LEU A 19 11.08 22.64 -8.43
C LEU A 19 10.28 22.26 -7.19
N VAL A 20 10.16 23.18 -6.22
CA VAL A 20 9.35 22.93 -5.00
C VAL A 20 7.89 22.74 -5.35
N VAL A 21 7.34 23.55 -6.25
CA VAL A 21 5.93 23.41 -6.70
C VAL A 21 5.72 22.09 -7.42
N LEU A 22 6.62 21.69 -8.32
CA LEU A 22 6.54 20.40 -9.02
C LEU A 22 6.62 19.23 -8.04
N LEU A 23 7.50 19.29 -7.06
CA LEU A 23 7.60 18.27 -6.02
C LEU A 23 6.30 18.19 -5.19
N ALA A 24 5.74 19.33 -4.80
CA ALA A 24 4.47 19.38 -4.08
C ALA A 24 3.32 18.77 -4.90
N ILE A 25 3.23 19.11 -6.19
CA ILE A 25 2.24 18.53 -7.11
C ILE A 25 2.43 17.01 -7.23
N ALA A 26 3.66 16.52 -7.35
CA ALA A 26 3.96 15.11 -7.43
C ALA A 26 3.51 14.36 -6.15
N LEU A 27 3.84 14.90 -4.96
CA LEU A 27 3.49 14.29 -3.68
C LEU A 27 1.98 14.29 -3.42
N VAL A 28 1.29 15.37 -3.77
CA VAL A 28 -0.18 15.46 -3.63
C VAL A 28 -0.86 14.62 -4.71
N GLY A 29 -0.35 14.64 -5.95
CA GLY A 29 -0.90 13.89 -7.08
C GLY A 29 -0.95 12.40 -6.83
N VAL A 30 0.10 11.81 -6.25
CA VAL A 30 0.13 10.39 -5.86
C VAL A 30 -1.04 10.03 -4.94
N ARG A 31 -1.36 10.93 -4.01
CA ARG A 31 -2.48 10.72 -3.07
C ARG A 31 -3.85 10.88 -3.74
N LEU A 32 -3.97 11.78 -4.72
CA LEU A 32 -5.21 12.01 -5.47
C LEU A 32 -5.59 10.83 -6.38
N ILE A 33 -4.61 10.06 -6.87
CA ILE A 33 -4.86 8.84 -7.65
C ILE A 33 -5.11 7.60 -6.77
N GLY A 34 -5.29 7.79 -5.45
CA GLY A 34 -5.63 6.72 -4.51
C GLY A 34 -4.48 5.84 -4.08
N LEU A 35 -3.23 6.22 -4.38
CA LEU A 35 -2.05 5.52 -3.90
C LEU A 35 -1.71 5.95 -2.46
N ARG A 36 -1.36 4.97 -1.64
CA ARG A 36 -0.81 5.18 -0.30
C ARG A 36 0.63 4.71 -0.27
N THR A 37 1.44 5.44 0.47
CA THR A 37 2.88 5.18 0.58
C THR A 37 3.17 4.60 1.95
N TYR A 38 3.90 3.49 1.97
CA TYR A 38 4.39 2.85 3.20
C TYR A 38 5.89 2.62 3.11
N VAL A 39 6.55 2.56 4.26
CA VAL A 39 7.95 2.17 4.39
C VAL A 39 8.01 0.74 4.89
N VAL A 40 8.80 -0.09 4.24
CA VAL A 40 9.04 -1.47 4.67
C VAL A 40 9.94 -1.46 5.89
N LEU A 41 9.44 -1.95 7.02
CA LEU A 41 10.15 -1.91 8.31
C LEU A 41 10.81 -3.24 8.70
N SER A 42 10.46 -4.35 8.03
CA SER A 42 10.97 -5.68 8.33
C SER A 42 11.47 -6.40 7.08
N GLY A 43 12.31 -7.43 7.28
CA GLY A 43 12.85 -8.23 6.19
C GLY A 43 11.95 -9.39 5.72
N SER A 44 10.70 -9.49 6.19
CA SER A 44 9.81 -10.62 5.87
C SER A 44 9.51 -10.79 4.38
N MET A 45 9.69 -9.73 3.59
CA MET A 45 9.48 -9.72 2.14
C MET A 45 10.78 -9.62 1.33
N GLU A 46 11.92 -9.83 1.95
CA GLU A 46 13.19 -9.89 1.22
C GLU A 46 13.27 -11.17 0.35
N PRO A 47 13.91 -11.12 -0.82
CA PRO A 47 14.58 -9.97 -1.42
C PRO A 47 13.65 -9.04 -2.22
N ALA A 48 12.35 -9.36 -2.38
CA ALA A 48 11.44 -8.59 -3.24
C ALA A 48 11.24 -7.15 -2.75
N TYR A 49 11.08 -6.97 -1.43
CA TYR A 49 10.93 -5.65 -0.81
C TYR A 49 11.91 -5.51 0.36
N PRO A 50 13.12 -4.97 0.12
CA PRO A 50 14.12 -4.81 1.16
C PRO A 50 13.67 -3.83 2.26
N THR A 51 14.12 -4.08 3.49
CA THR A 51 13.91 -3.16 4.62
C THR A 51 14.38 -1.75 4.27
N GLY A 52 13.56 -0.73 4.59
CA GLY A 52 13.80 0.67 4.27
C GLY A 52 13.30 1.11 2.90
N SER A 53 12.81 0.20 2.05
CA SER A 53 12.21 0.56 0.77
C SER A 53 10.85 1.25 0.94
N LEU A 54 10.51 2.09 -0.03
CA LEU A 54 9.24 2.78 -0.13
C LEU A 54 8.34 2.01 -1.08
N ILE A 55 7.15 1.63 -0.63
CA ILE A 55 6.15 0.93 -1.43
C ILE A 55 4.92 1.79 -1.66
N TYR A 56 4.35 1.70 -2.86
CA TYR A 56 3.08 2.31 -3.20
C TYR A 56 2.00 1.25 -3.24
N VAL A 57 0.93 1.48 -2.50
CA VAL A 57 -0.16 0.53 -2.31
C VAL A 57 -1.45 1.16 -2.82
N LYS A 58 -2.22 0.40 -3.60
CA LYS A 58 -3.50 0.83 -4.18
C LYS A 58 -4.62 -0.02 -3.62
N GLU A 59 -5.76 0.61 -3.36
CA GLU A 59 -7.00 -0.10 -3.02
C GLU A 59 -7.58 -0.78 -4.28
N VAL A 60 -7.88 -2.06 -4.18
CA VAL A 60 -8.45 -2.85 -5.27
C VAL A 60 -9.60 -3.71 -4.76
N ASP A 61 -10.44 -4.18 -5.70
CA ASP A 61 -11.48 -5.15 -5.41
C ASP A 61 -10.85 -6.50 -4.99
N VAL A 62 -11.28 -7.02 -3.87
CA VAL A 62 -10.79 -8.29 -3.31
C VAL A 62 -10.98 -9.48 -4.25
N HIS A 63 -12.03 -9.47 -5.06
CA HIS A 63 -12.30 -10.54 -6.04
C HIS A 63 -11.33 -10.54 -7.24
N GLN A 64 -10.55 -9.48 -7.41
CA GLN A 64 -9.50 -9.42 -8.42
C GLN A 64 -8.17 -9.99 -7.91
N LEU A 65 -8.06 -10.22 -6.59
CA LEU A 65 -6.88 -10.76 -5.95
C LEU A 65 -6.72 -12.24 -6.24
N LYS A 66 -5.50 -12.65 -6.49
CA LYS A 66 -5.12 -14.02 -6.81
C LYS A 66 -3.84 -14.43 -6.10
N GLU A 67 -3.54 -15.70 -6.14
CA GLU A 67 -2.25 -16.22 -5.70
C GLU A 67 -1.10 -15.47 -6.36
N LYS A 68 -0.05 -15.25 -5.60
CA LYS A 68 1.18 -14.48 -5.91
C LYS A 68 1.03 -12.96 -5.82
N ASP A 69 -0.18 -12.39 -5.71
CA ASP A 69 -0.33 -10.97 -5.43
C ASP A 69 0.21 -10.65 -4.04
N VAL A 70 0.78 -9.46 -3.89
CA VAL A 70 1.26 -8.96 -2.60
C VAL A 70 0.22 -8.00 -2.05
N ILE A 71 -0.23 -8.25 -0.83
CA ILE A 71 -1.23 -7.44 -0.16
C ILE A 71 -0.65 -6.81 1.11
N THR A 72 -1.11 -5.60 1.40
CA THR A 72 -0.86 -4.91 2.66
C THR A 72 -2.14 -4.94 3.48
N PHE A 73 -2.07 -5.49 4.67
CA PHE A 73 -3.22 -5.68 5.55
C PHE A 73 -2.86 -5.38 7.00
N MET A 74 -3.87 -5.17 7.83
CA MET A 74 -3.64 -4.97 9.27
C MET A 74 -3.73 -6.33 9.97
N ILE A 75 -2.76 -6.62 10.81
CA ILE A 75 -2.77 -7.79 11.70
C ILE A 75 -3.59 -7.47 12.95
N ASP A 76 -3.43 -6.27 13.48
CA ASP A 76 -4.13 -5.72 14.63
C ASP A 76 -4.35 -4.21 14.47
N GLU A 77 -4.83 -3.51 15.52
CA GLU A 77 -5.18 -2.07 15.44
C GLU A 77 -4.02 -1.18 14.99
N ASP A 78 -2.79 -1.55 15.33
CA ASP A 78 -1.60 -0.72 15.11
C ASP A 78 -0.55 -1.37 14.19
N THR A 79 -0.74 -2.64 13.84
CA THR A 79 0.26 -3.41 13.09
C THR A 79 -0.19 -3.70 11.67
N ILE A 80 0.60 -3.23 10.72
CA ILE A 80 0.39 -3.46 9.28
C ILE A 80 1.44 -4.44 8.78
N ALA A 81 1.01 -5.47 8.04
CA ALA A 81 1.88 -6.38 7.32
C ALA A 81 1.71 -6.25 5.82
N THR A 82 2.78 -6.58 5.10
CA THR A 82 2.77 -6.72 3.65
C THR A 82 3.33 -8.10 3.33
N HIS A 83 2.49 -9.01 2.85
CA HIS A 83 2.87 -10.38 2.56
C HIS A 83 2.24 -10.85 1.23
N ARG A 84 2.73 -11.97 0.71
CA ARG A 84 2.26 -12.55 -0.54
C ARG A 84 1.11 -13.52 -0.29
N ILE A 85 0.08 -13.48 -1.13
CA ILE A 85 -1.00 -14.47 -1.15
C ILE A 85 -0.45 -15.78 -1.70
N ILE A 86 -0.55 -16.84 -0.90
CA ILE A 86 -0.18 -18.20 -1.29
C ILE A 86 -1.40 -19.08 -1.56
N GLU A 87 -2.58 -18.68 -1.08
CA GLU A 87 -3.83 -19.40 -1.31
C GLU A 87 -5.02 -18.46 -1.17
N VAL A 88 -6.00 -18.60 -2.05
CA VAL A 88 -7.27 -17.86 -2.02
C VAL A 88 -8.40 -18.85 -1.67
N LEU A 89 -9.12 -18.58 -0.59
CA LEU A 89 -10.21 -19.40 -0.08
C LEU A 89 -11.51 -18.59 -0.18
N VAL A 90 -12.40 -19.02 -1.06
CA VAL A 90 -13.75 -18.45 -1.18
C VAL A 90 -14.70 -19.30 -0.36
N ASP A 91 -15.55 -18.67 0.43
CA ASP A 91 -16.54 -19.37 1.22
C ASP A 91 -17.62 -19.96 0.29
N GLU A 92 -17.94 -21.26 0.46
CA GLU A 92 -18.91 -21.96 -0.39
C GLU A 92 -20.35 -21.52 -0.13
N GLU A 93 -20.65 -21.07 1.11
CA GLU A 93 -21.99 -20.64 1.51
C GLU A 93 -22.21 -19.13 1.28
N ASP A 94 -21.15 -18.33 1.37
CA ASP A 94 -21.20 -16.87 1.21
C ASP A 94 -20.03 -16.38 0.32
N SER A 95 -20.26 -16.28 -0.97
CA SER A 95 -19.26 -15.82 -1.92
C SER A 95 -18.77 -14.38 -1.68
N SER A 96 -19.44 -13.63 -0.79
CA SER A 96 -18.97 -12.31 -0.35
C SER A 96 -17.82 -12.39 0.65
N VAL A 97 -17.53 -13.58 1.20
CA VAL A 97 -16.45 -13.84 2.14
C VAL A 97 -15.28 -14.47 1.41
N VAL A 98 -14.18 -13.76 1.34
CA VAL A 98 -12.92 -14.26 0.79
C VAL A 98 -11.87 -14.26 1.89
N ARG A 99 -11.09 -15.32 1.95
CA ARG A 99 -9.98 -15.46 2.90
C ARG A 99 -8.70 -15.69 2.14
N PHE A 100 -7.63 -15.08 2.60
CA PHE A 100 -6.31 -15.25 2.03
C PHE A 100 -5.38 -15.89 3.05
N ARG A 101 -4.66 -16.90 2.62
CA ARG A 101 -3.48 -17.39 3.30
C ARG A 101 -2.29 -16.64 2.77
N THR A 102 -1.53 -16.02 3.65
CA THR A 102 -0.39 -15.17 3.29
C THR A 102 0.91 -15.72 3.85
N GLN A 103 2.02 -15.30 3.25
CA GLN A 103 3.36 -15.62 3.70
C GLN A 103 4.33 -14.52 3.26
N GLY A 104 5.22 -14.12 4.15
CA GLY A 104 6.36 -13.28 3.77
C GLY A 104 7.36 -14.06 2.92
N ASP A 105 7.92 -13.44 1.89
CA ASP A 105 8.83 -14.10 0.93
C ASP A 105 10.08 -14.68 1.61
N ALA A 106 10.51 -14.09 2.72
CA ALA A 106 11.65 -14.57 3.52
C ALA A 106 11.26 -15.49 4.69
N ASN A 107 9.97 -15.78 4.87
CA ASN A 107 9.50 -16.62 5.97
C ASN A 107 9.45 -18.10 5.56
N ASP A 108 9.86 -18.98 6.47
CA ASP A 108 9.83 -20.44 6.24
C ASP A 108 8.43 -21.06 6.32
N SER A 109 7.45 -20.34 6.88
CA SER A 109 6.10 -20.82 7.11
C SER A 109 5.05 -19.77 6.78
N PRO A 110 3.85 -20.20 6.36
CA PRO A 110 2.70 -19.31 6.22
C PRO A 110 2.36 -18.58 7.51
N ASP A 111 1.68 -17.44 7.36
CA ASP A 111 1.18 -16.68 8.50
C ASP A 111 0.18 -17.51 9.31
N GLY A 112 0.22 -17.37 10.63
CA GLY A 112 -0.58 -18.19 11.54
C GLY A 112 -2.08 -17.95 11.47
N SER A 113 -2.52 -16.85 10.86
CA SER A 113 -3.93 -16.48 10.69
C SER A 113 -4.25 -16.21 9.22
N LEU A 114 -5.52 -16.47 8.85
CA LEU A 114 -6.02 -16.07 7.54
C LEU A 114 -6.41 -14.60 7.56
N VAL A 115 -6.14 -13.91 6.46
CA VAL A 115 -6.66 -12.56 6.23
C VAL A 115 -8.11 -12.70 5.73
N HIS A 116 -9.07 -12.24 6.53
CA HIS A 116 -10.49 -12.33 6.22
C HIS A 116 -10.97 -11.06 5.54
N TYR A 117 -11.77 -11.23 4.50
CA TYR A 117 -12.46 -10.15 3.84
C TYR A 117 -13.93 -10.49 3.69
N LYS A 118 -14.80 -9.57 4.12
CA LYS A 118 -16.24 -9.67 3.89
C LYS A 118 -16.73 -8.37 3.27
N LEU A 119 -17.42 -8.48 2.14
CA LEU A 119 -18.12 -7.34 1.53
C LEU A 119 -19.33 -6.99 2.39
N ASP A 120 -19.35 -5.80 2.97
CA ASP A 120 -20.57 -5.25 3.53
C ASP A 120 -21.31 -4.47 2.42
N ASN A 121 -22.62 -4.74 2.28
CA ASN A 121 -23.50 -4.15 1.26
C ASN A 121 -23.58 -2.61 1.29
N LYS A 122 -22.94 -1.95 2.24
CA LYS A 122 -23.00 -0.49 2.40
C LYS A 122 -21.69 0.24 2.13
N ASN A 123 -20.51 -0.38 2.25
CA ASN A 123 -19.24 0.35 2.14
C ASN A 123 -18.02 -0.50 1.80
N GLN A 124 -18.08 -1.60 1.09
CA GLN A 124 -16.90 -2.34 0.60
C GLN A 124 -15.67 -2.33 1.56
N ALA A 125 -15.92 -2.46 2.86
CA ALA A 125 -14.86 -2.47 3.86
C ALA A 125 -14.65 -3.90 4.37
N PRO A 126 -13.39 -4.37 4.47
CA PRO A 126 -13.09 -5.69 5.00
C PRO A 126 -13.44 -5.75 6.48
N ILE A 127 -14.12 -6.83 6.89
CA ILE A 127 -14.32 -7.14 8.30
C ILE A 127 -13.29 -8.19 8.68
N GLY A 128 -12.15 -7.76 9.22
CA GLY A 128 -11.31 -8.63 10.03
C GLY A 128 -12.01 -8.92 11.35
N ALA A 129 -11.80 -10.08 11.95
CA ALA A 129 -12.40 -10.45 13.22
C ALA A 129 -12.16 -9.35 14.27
N GLY A 130 -13.19 -8.55 14.53
CA GLY A 130 -13.22 -7.55 15.61
C GLY A 130 -13.04 -6.08 15.24
N TYR A 131 -12.80 -5.69 13.97
CA TYR A 131 -12.51 -4.28 13.65
C TYR A 131 -13.30 -3.75 12.45
N GLU A 132 -14.01 -2.64 12.65
CA GLU A 132 -14.96 -2.03 11.70
C GLU A 132 -14.34 -1.15 10.60
N LYS A 133 -13.01 -1.12 10.38
CA LYS A 133 -12.39 -0.21 9.40
C LYS A 133 -11.14 -0.79 8.75
N PHE A 134 -11.28 -1.78 7.87
CA PHE A 134 -10.15 -2.25 7.08
C PHE A 134 -10.26 -1.82 5.61
N LYS A 135 -9.24 -1.13 5.11
CA LYS A 135 -8.98 -0.95 3.69
C LYS A 135 -7.79 -1.83 3.32
N GLN A 136 -8.01 -2.81 2.47
CA GLN A 136 -6.93 -3.60 1.90
C GLN A 136 -6.31 -2.87 0.71
N PHE A 137 -5.01 -2.99 0.57
CA PHE A 137 -4.25 -2.36 -0.49
C PHE A 137 -3.42 -3.41 -1.20
N VAL A 138 -3.40 -3.38 -2.52
CA VAL A 138 -2.55 -4.24 -3.34
C VAL A 138 -1.47 -3.42 -4.00
N GLN A 139 -0.26 -3.94 -3.95
CA GLN A 139 0.86 -3.43 -4.71
C GLN A 139 0.87 -4.14 -6.07
N GLN A 140 0.80 -3.37 -7.15
CA GLN A 140 1.16 -3.85 -8.48
C GLN A 140 2.65 -3.54 -8.69
N ALA A 141 3.45 -4.59 -8.86
CA ALA A 141 4.82 -4.47 -9.31
C ALA A 141 4.87 -4.07 -10.79
#